data_a8b8ac23ff1ae7784ca0af88cd590926
#
_entry.id   a8b8ac23ff1ae7784ca0af88cd590926
#
_cell.length_a   1.000
_cell.length_b   1.000
_cell.length_c   1.000
_cell.angle_alpha   90.00
_cell.angle_beta   90.00
_cell.angle_gamma   90.00
#
_symmetry.space_group_name_H-M   'P 1'
#
loop_
_entity.id
_entity.type
_entity.pdbx_description
1 polymer ?
#
loop_
_entity_poly.entity_id
_entity_poly.type
_entity_poly.pdbx_seq_one_letter_code
_entity_poly.pdbx_strand_id
1 'polypeptide(L)'
;MPPMRLLHRLTTFISTLLLASVVCAAPNEPQPDAARLFEARDLMVQLDQVRQNVGSQASDLVNTAMGFLGVRYRRGGNSVETGFDCSGLVRAIYEQTAGLLLPRRAEQQAAATERIDRKDLKPGDLVFFNTMRRAFSHVGIYIGDGKFIHSPRSGEEVRVESMSLSYWARRFDGARRVVSDSETP
;
A
#
# COMPACT_ATOMS: atom_id res chain seq x y z
N MET A 1 99.69 6.62 43.41
CA MET A 1 100.49 6.75 42.19
C MET A 1 99.57 6.64 40.98
N PRO A 2 99.63 7.60 40.08
CA PRO A 2 98.70 7.64 38.89
C PRO A 2 99.25 6.83 37.71
N PRO A 3 98.67 6.75 36.55
CA PRO A 3 98.30 7.87 35.64
C PRO A 3 96.95 7.65 34.91
N MET A 4 96.20 8.69 34.59
CA MET A 4 96.30 9.63 33.48
C MET A 4 96.01 9.00 32.05
N ARG A 5 95.15 9.66 31.32
CA ARG A 5 94.94 9.75 29.85
C ARG A 5 93.74 8.91 29.33
N LEU A 6 92.94 9.34 28.36
CA LEU A 6 93.03 10.41 27.38
C LEU A 6 91.64 10.66 26.75
N LEU A 7 91.35 11.89 26.49
CA LEU A 7 90.24 12.36 25.68
C LEU A 7 90.20 11.66 24.33
N HIS A 8 88.98 11.25 23.89
CA HIS A 8 88.65 11.28 22.48
C HIS A 8 87.26 11.86 22.29
N ARG A 9 87.25 13.02 21.73
CA ARG A 9 86.02 13.65 21.21
C ARG A 9 85.63 12.92 19.94
N LEU A 10 84.44 12.37 19.92
CA LEU A 10 83.84 11.89 18.69
C LEU A 10 82.62 12.74 18.40
N THR A 11 82.78 13.65 17.46
CA THR A 11 81.73 14.47 16.89
C THR A 11 80.88 13.60 15.99
N THR A 12 79.67 13.21 16.43
CA THR A 12 78.70 12.58 15.59
C THR A 12 77.84 13.64 14.91
N PHE A 13 77.96 13.71 13.60
CA PHE A 13 77.08 14.45 12.71
C PHE A 13 75.71 13.80 12.75
N ILE A 14 74.73 14.52 13.29
CA ILE A 14 73.32 14.13 13.16
C ILE A 14 72.78 14.69 11.83
N SER A 15 72.71 13.83 10.82
CA SER A 15 72.08 14.16 9.55
C SER A 15 70.55 14.06 9.74
N THR A 16 69.91 15.19 9.86
CA THR A 16 68.44 15.31 9.88
C THR A 16 67.90 15.07 8.48
N LEU A 17 67.39 13.89 8.22
CA LEU A 17 66.66 13.53 7.02
C LEU A 17 65.25 14.09 7.13
N LEU A 18 64.96 15.21 6.44
CA LEU A 18 63.60 15.74 6.27
C LEU A 18 62.83 14.83 5.33
N LEU A 19 61.97 13.95 5.88
CA LEU A 19 60.93 13.28 5.10
C LEU A 19 59.83 14.30 4.76
N ALA A 20 59.82 14.79 3.53
CA ALA A 20 58.70 15.54 3.00
C ALA A 20 57.55 14.54 2.75
N SER A 21 56.57 14.52 3.64
CA SER A 21 55.30 13.79 3.45
C SER A 21 54.49 14.50 2.37
N VAL A 22 54.48 13.97 1.18
CA VAL A 22 53.50 14.37 0.14
C VAL A 22 52.14 13.87 0.60
N VAL A 23 51.35 14.77 1.17
CA VAL A 23 49.93 14.53 1.39
C VAL A 23 49.26 14.59 0.01
N CYS A 24 49.04 13.43 -0.58
CA CYS A 24 48.12 13.30 -1.71
C CYS A 24 46.71 13.68 -1.22
N ALA A 25 46.28 14.90 -1.52
CA ALA A 25 44.88 15.29 -1.36
C ALA A 25 44.06 14.42 -2.35
N ALA A 26 43.39 13.38 -1.83
CA ALA A 26 42.36 12.68 -2.59
C ALA A 26 41.28 13.69 -3.01
N PRO A 27 40.72 13.57 -4.23
CA PRO A 27 39.61 14.42 -4.61
C PRO A 27 38.50 14.27 -3.56
N ASN A 28 38.04 15.41 -3.04
CA ASN A 28 36.97 15.48 -2.06
C ASN A 28 35.72 15.00 -2.78
N GLU A 29 35.36 13.71 -2.65
CA GLU A 29 34.04 13.22 -3.05
C GLU A 29 33.00 14.05 -2.29
N PRO A 30 32.00 14.61 -2.97
CA PRO A 30 30.97 15.37 -2.28
C PRO A 30 30.29 14.45 -1.27
N GLN A 31 30.65 14.60 -0.01
CA GLN A 31 29.95 13.93 1.08
C GLN A 31 28.48 14.39 1.01
N PRO A 32 27.53 13.47 0.97
CA PRO A 32 26.14 13.87 0.96
C PRO A 32 25.88 14.71 2.22
N ASP A 33 25.42 15.94 2.00
CA ASP A 33 25.06 16.86 3.07
C ASP A 33 24.21 16.10 4.10
N ALA A 34 24.62 16.14 5.35
CA ALA A 34 23.88 15.48 6.44
C ALA A 34 22.39 15.89 6.43
N ALA A 35 22.10 17.14 6.05
CA ALA A 35 20.73 17.63 5.86
C ALA A 35 19.94 16.80 4.82
N ARG A 36 20.53 16.47 3.68
CA ARG A 36 19.88 15.65 2.63
C ARG A 36 19.63 14.22 3.09
N LEU A 37 20.52 13.68 3.93
CA LEU A 37 20.32 12.34 4.52
C LEU A 37 19.17 12.35 5.53
N PHE A 38 19.02 13.40 6.33
CA PHE A 38 17.89 13.57 7.25
C PHE A 38 16.57 13.73 6.49
N GLU A 39 16.52 14.59 5.47
CA GLU A 39 15.33 14.76 4.62
C GLU A 39 14.93 13.45 3.92
N ALA A 40 15.88 12.70 3.37
CA ALA A 40 15.62 11.40 2.76
C ALA A 40 15.08 10.38 3.77
N ARG A 41 15.61 10.38 4.99
CA ARG A 41 15.15 9.50 6.07
C ARG A 41 13.73 9.85 6.51
N ASP A 42 13.43 11.13 6.70
CA ASP A 42 12.09 11.59 7.08
C ASP A 42 11.06 11.26 6.00
N LEU A 43 11.42 11.44 4.73
CA LEU A 43 10.57 11.02 3.60
C LEU A 43 10.31 9.51 3.60
N MET A 44 11.34 8.69 3.85
CA MET A 44 11.17 7.23 3.94
C MET A 44 10.25 6.82 5.10
N VAL A 45 10.38 7.47 6.25
CA VAL A 45 9.48 7.22 7.41
C VAL A 45 8.05 7.61 7.07
N GLN A 46 7.83 8.75 6.42
CA GLN A 46 6.50 9.18 5.99
C GLN A 46 5.90 8.21 4.96
N LEU A 47 6.67 7.77 3.98
CA LEU A 47 6.22 6.77 2.99
C LEU A 47 5.86 5.43 3.64
N ASP A 48 6.61 5.00 4.64
CA ASP A 48 6.33 3.77 5.37
C ASP A 48 5.05 3.89 6.22
N GLN A 49 4.83 5.04 6.85
CA GLN A 49 3.57 5.34 7.58
C GLN A 49 2.35 5.34 6.65
N VAL A 50 2.45 5.99 5.49
CA VAL A 50 1.38 5.98 4.47
C VAL A 50 1.10 4.55 4.00
N ARG A 51 2.14 3.78 3.72
CA ARG A 51 2.00 2.37 3.30
C ARG A 51 1.34 1.50 4.37
N GLN A 52 1.69 1.68 5.63
CA GLN A 52 1.08 0.95 6.76
C GLN A 52 -0.38 1.34 6.94
N ASN A 53 -0.72 2.62 6.86
CA ASN A 53 -2.10 3.11 6.98
C ASN A 53 -2.99 2.57 5.85
N VAL A 54 -2.52 2.61 4.60
CA VAL A 54 -3.26 2.04 3.46
C VAL A 54 -3.43 0.53 3.61
N GLY A 55 -2.41 -0.18 4.11
CA GLY A 55 -2.48 -1.61 4.38
C GLY A 55 -3.47 -1.96 5.50
N SER A 56 -3.54 -1.16 6.57
CA SER A 56 -4.49 -1.36 7.66
C SER A 56 -5.93 -1.13 7.22
N GLN A 57 -6.21 -0.05 6.50
CA GLN A 57 -7.56 0.26 5.99
C GLN A 57 -8.09 -0.85 5.06
N ALA A 58 -7.26 -1.36 4.15
CA ALA A 58 -7.66 -2.48 3.29
C ALA A 58 -7.97 -3.75 4.09
N SER A 59 -7.19 -4.02 5.12
CA SER A 59 -7.41 -5.17 6.02
C SER A 59 -8.69 -5.01 6.82
N ASP A 60 -8.96 -3.83 7.36
CA ASP A 60 -10.19 -3.52 8.12
C ASP A 60 -11.43 -3.65 7.24
N LEU A 61 -11.32 -3.20 5.99
CA LEU A 61 -12.40 -3.30 5.00
C LEU A 61 -12.72 -4.75 4.66
N VAL A 62 -11.70 -5.58 4.46
CA VAL A 62 -11.88 -7.02 4.23
C VAL A 62 -12.45 -7.71 5.47
N ASN A 63 -11.94 -7.42 6.66
CA ASN A 63 -12.45 -7.99 7.91
C ASN A 63 -13.90 -7.63 8.15
N THR A 64 -14.28 -6.38 7.95
CA THR A 64 -15.67 -5.92 8.03
C THR A 64 -16.54 -6.66 7.01
N ALA A 65 -16.06 -6.78 5.76
CA ALA A 65 -16.77 -7.52 4.72
C ALA A 65 -17.01 -9.00 5.09
N MET A 66 -15.98 -9.65 5.66
CA MET A 66 -16.08 -11.04 6.12
C MET A 66 -17.08 -11.20 7.27
N GLY A 67 -17.28 -10.17 8.09
CA GLY A 67 -18.30 -10.16 9.14
C GLY A 67 -19.75 -10.23 8.61
N PHE A 68 -19.96 -9.93 7.34
CA PHE A 68 -21.30 -10.02 6.71
C PHE A 68 -21.57 -11.35 5.98
N LEU A 69 -20.64 -12.31 6.03
CA LEU A 69 -20.87 -13.63 5.43
C LEU A 69 -22.15 -14.28 5.98
N GLY A 70 -22.92 -14.90 5.10
CA GLY A 70 -24.19 -15.56 5.46
C GLY A 70 -25.37 -14.62 5.61
N VAL A 71 -25.20 -13.30 5.53
CA VAL A 71 -26.34 -12.37 5.52
C VAL A 71 -27.12 -12.54 4.21
N ARG A 72 -28.46 -12.72 4.34
CA ARG A 72 -29.30 -12.98 3.19
C ARG A 72 -29.31 -11.86 2.16
N TYR A 73 -29.43 -12.21 0.90
CA TYR A 73 -29.71 -11.24 -0.15
C TYR A 73 -31.12 -10.64 -0.01
N ARG A 74 -31.22 -9.34 -0.15
CA ARG A 74 -32.49 -8.63 -0.33
C ARG A 74 -32.35 -7.52 -1.36
N ARG A 75 -33.22 -7.56 -2.38
CA ARG A 75 -33.24 -6.48 -3.37
C ARG A 75 -33.57 -5.15 -2.72
N GLY A 76 -32.73 -4.16 -2.91
CA GLY A 76 -32.83 -2.85 -2.25
C GLY A 76 -32.40 -2.83 -0.79
N GLY A 77 -31.94 -3.96 -0.26
CA GLY A 77 -31.47 -4.07 1.12
C GLY A 77 -30.14 -3.37 1.36
N ASN A 78 -29.95 -2.86 2.58
CA ASN A 78 -28.80 -2.06 2.98
C ASN A 78 -28.42 -2.24 4.46
N SER A 79 -28.96 -3.24 5.15
CA SER A 79 -28.62 -3.54 6.55
C SER A 79 -28.58 -5.04 6.82
N VAL A 80 -27.97 -5.43 7.94
CA VAL A 80 -27.87 -6.82 8.38
C VAL A 80 -29.26 -7.39 8.69
N GLU A 81 -30.12 -6.60 9.30
CA GLU A 81 -31.45 -7.01 9.73
C GLU A 81 -32.38 -7.28 8.52
N THR A 82 -32.28 -6.46 7.50
CA THR A 82 -33.13 -6.57 6.32
C THR A 82 -32.50 -7.40 5.22
N GLY A 83 -31.19 -7.58 5.22
CA GLY A 83 -30.41 -8.16 4.15
C GLY A 83 -29.80 -7.11 3.24
N PHE A 84 -28.93 -7.53 2.33
CA PHE A 84 -28.22 -6.66 1.38
C PHE A 84 -28.50 -7.05 -0.07
N ASP A 85 -28.57 -6.07 -0.97
CA ASP A 85 -28.20 -6.31 -2.36
C ASP A 85 -26.72 -6.03 -2.60
N CYS A 86 -26.20 -6.27 -3.81
CA CYS A 86 -24.77 -6.17 -4.11
C CYS A 86 -24.19 -4.79 -3.77
N SER A 87 -24.80 -3.72 -4.22
CA SER A 87 -24.33 -2.34 -4.00
C SER A 87 -24.65 -1.83 -2.59
N GLY A 88 -25.70 -2.33 -1.95
CA GLY A 88 -26.02 -2.04 -0.55
C GLY A 88 -24.98 -2.63 0.41
N LEU A 89 -24.50 -3.84 0.15
CA LEU A 89 -23.41 -4.46 0.90
C LEU A 89 -22.13 -3.62 0.81
N VAL A 90 -21.71 -3.28 -0.40
CA VAL A 90 -20.50 -2.47 -0.64
C VAL A 90 -20.60 -1.14 0.10
N ARG A 91 -21.76 -0.45 -0.03
CA ARG A 91 -21.98 0.83 0.64
C ARG A 91 -21.89 0.70 2.16
N ALA A 92 -22.52 -0.29 2.77
CA ALA A 92 -22.49 -0.51 4.21
C ALA A 92 -21.07 -0.80 4.73
N ILE A 93 -20.28 -1.58 3.99
CA ILE A 93 -18.89 -1.88 4.36
C ILE A 93 -18.03 -0.61 4.36
N TYR A 94 -18.10 0.19 3.30
CA TYR A 94 -17.33 1.42 3.18
C TYR A 94 -17.76 2.48 4.20
N GLU A 95 -19.07 2.61 4.45
CA GLU A 95 -19.59 3.52 5.47
C GLU A 95 -19.10 3.12 6.87
N GLN A 96 -19.14 1.85 7.21
CA GLN A 96 -18.72 1.35 8.52
C GLN A 96 -17.20 1.42 8.73
N THR A 97 -16.41 1.15 7.69
CA THR A 97 -14.94 1.02 7.82
C THR A 97 -14.22 2.36 7.61
N ALA A 98 -14.65 3.14 6.61
CA ALA A 98 -13.97 4.35 6.17
C ALA A 98 -14.80 5.62 6.35
N GLY A 99 -16.05 5.53 6.82
CA GLY A 99 -16.98 6.65 6.88
C GLY A 99 -17.42 7.17 5.51
N LEU A 100 -17.16 6.43 4.44
CA LEU A 100 -17.43 6.84 3.06
C LEU A 100 -18.79 6.34 2.59
N LEU A 101 -19.69 7.28 2.33
CA LEU A 101 -21.03 6.99 1.85
C LEU A 101 -21.05 6.90 0.31
N LEU A 102 -20.83 5.71 -0.23
CA LEU A 102 -20.90 5.45 -1.66
C LEU A 102 -22.31 5.59 -2.21
N PRO A 103 -22.48 5.90 -3.52
CA PRO A 103 -23.78 5.94 -4.20
C PRO A 103 -24.56 4.63 -4.04
N ARG A 104 -25.90 4.71 -4.15
CA ARG A 104 -26.75 3.54 -3.90
C ARG A 104 -26.66 2.46 -4.98
N ARG A 105 -26.46 2.80 -6.24
CA ARG A 105 -26.50 1.85 -7.36
C ARG A 105 -25.09 1.51 -7.82
N ALA A 106 -24.89 0.25 -8.25
CA ALA A 106 -23.59 -0.25 -8.65
C ALA A 106 -22.96 0.56 -9.81
N GLU A 107 -23.75 0.95 -10.83
CA GLU A 107 -23.25 1.80 -11.93
C GLU A 107 -22.84 3.21 -11.47
N GLN A 108 -23.48 3.74 -10.44
CA GLN A 108 -23.11 5.02 -9.85
C GLN A 108 -21.84 4.89 -9.00
N GLN A 109 -21.66 3.78 -8.30
CA GLN A 109 -20.42 3.46 -7.59
C GLN A 109 -19.24 3.36 -8.57
N ALA A 110 -19.44 2.70 -9.72
CA ALA A 110 -18.43 2.63 -10.77
C ALA A 110 -18.08 4.02 -11.37
N ALA A 111 -19.07 4.90 -11.49
CA ALA A 111 -18.86 6.26 -12.00
C ALA A 111 -18.17 7.19 -11.00
N ALA A 112 -18.36 6.97 -9.70
CA ALA A 112 -17.84 7.80 -8.61
C ALA A 112 -16.45 7.36 -8.12
N THR A 113 -15.84 6.35 -8.74
CA THR A 113 -14.58 5.75 -8.28
C THR A 113 -13.55 5.64 -9.40
N GLU A 114 -12.27 5.65 -9.04
CA GLU A 114 -11.16 5.63 -9.98
C GLU A 114 -11.06 4.29 -10.71
N ARG A 115 -10.86 4.33 -12.03
CA ARG A 115 -10.64 3.14 -12.84
C ARG A 115 -9.23 2.60 -12.62
N ILE A 116 -9.15 1.28 -12.35
CA ILE A 116 -7.87 0.57 -12.26
C ILE A 116 -7.87 -0.66 -13.18
N ASP A 117 -6.69 -1.11 -13.56
CA ASP A 117 -6.53 -2.33 -14.32
C ASP A 117 -6.70 -3.56 -13.42
N ARG A 118 -7.18 -4.66 -14.02
CA ARG A 118 -7.35 -5.93 -13.29
C ARG A 118 -6.06 -6.44 -12.62
N LYS A 119 -4.90 -6.17 -13.23
CA LYS A 119 -3.58 -6.57 -12.69
C LYS A 119 -3.18 -5.78 -11.45
N ASP A 120 -3.76 -4.59 -11.26
CA ASP A 120 -3.45 -3.66 -10.16
C ASP A 120 -4.43 -3.77 -8.98
N LEU A 121 -5.30 -4.81 -9.01
CA LEU A 121 -6.26 -5.08 -7.94
C LEU A 121 -5.56 -5.30 -6.60
N LYS A 122 -6.06 -4.59 -5.58
CA LYS A 122 -5.66 -4.73 -4.17
C LYS A 122 -6.89 -5.06 -3.32
N PRO A 123 -6.73 -5.76 -2.19
CA PRO A 123 -7.82 -5.97 -1.25
C PRO A 123 -8.50 -4.63 -0.91
N GLY A 124 -9.83 -4.63 -0.92
CA GLY A 124 -10.65 -3.43 -0.77
C GLY A 124 -11.18 -2.85 -2.09
N ASP A 125 -10.54 -3.08 -3.23
CA ASP A 125 -11.02 -2.57 -4.52
C ASP A 125 -12.39 -3.13 -4.90
N LEU A 126 -13.15 -2.36 -5.67
CA LEU A 126 -14.43 -2.78 -6.21
C LEU A 126 -14.25 -3.54 -7.53
N VAL A 127 -14.93 -4.65 -7.66
CA VAL A 127 -14.97 -5.45 -8.90
C VAL A 127 -16.40 -5.48 -9.43
N PHE A 128 -16.55 -5.17 -10.70
CA PHE A 128 -17.85 -5.05 -11.36
C PHE A 128 -18.05 -6.15 -12.40
N PHE A 129 -19.31 -6.54 -12.55
CA PHE A 129 -19.69 -7.59 -13.47
C PHE A 129 -20.97 -7.25 -14.20
N ASN A 130 -21.10 -7.71 -15.45
CA ASN A 130 -22.32 -7.64 -16.24
C ASN A 130 -23.15 -8.91 -16.04
N THR A 131 -24.05 -8.91 -15.08
CA THR A 131 -24.90 -10.07 -14.76
C THR A 131 -26.29 -9.99 -15.38
N MET A 132 -26.74 -8.81 -15.78
CA MET A 132 -28.09 -8.54 -16.31
C MET A 132 -28.06 -7.96 -17.73
N ARG A 133 -27.07 -8.30 -18.55
CA ARG A 133 -26.84 -7.72 -19.89
C ARG A 133 -26.74 -6.19 -19.87
N ARG A 134 -26.31 -5.62 -18.76
CA ARG A 134 -26.12 -4.19 -18.53
C ARG A 134 -24.81 -3.99 -17.81
N ALA A 135 -24.02 -3.02 -18.27
CA ALA A 135 -22.74 -2.67 -17.68
C ALA A 135 -22.88 -2.32 -16.20
N PHE A 136 -21.90 -2.74 -15.40
CA PHE A 136 -21.81 -2.47 -13.96
C PHE A 136 -23.09 -2.86 -13.18
N SER A 137 -23.81 -3.91 -13.64
CA SER A 137 -25.06 -4.35 -13.00
C SER A 137 -24.87 -5.13 -11.71
N HIS A 138 -23.64 -5.52 -11.39
CA HIS A 138 -23.27 -6.22 -10.16
C HIS A 138 -21.91 -5.75 -9.67
N VAL A 139 -21.74 -5.73 -8.34
CA VAL A 139 -20.52 -5.28 -7.68
C VAL A 139 -20.18 -6.15 -6.48
N GLY A 140 -18.88 -6.32 -6.22
CA GLY A 140 -18.33 -6.91 -5.01
C GLY A 140 -17.04 -6.23 -4.61
N ILE A 141 -16.48 -6.63 -3.47
CA ILE A 141 -15.20 -6.15 -2.95
C ILE A 141 -14.16 -7.24 -3.15
N TYR A 142 -13.07 -6.88 -3.79
CA TYR A 142 -11.90 -7.76 -3.95
C TYR A 142 -11.21 -7.98 -2.59
N ILE A 143 -10.94 -9.24 -2.25
CA ILE A 143 -10.32 -9.60 -0.96
C ILE A 143 -8.94 -10.23 -1.09
N GLY A 144 -8.35 -10.21 -2.31
CA GLY A 144 -7.08 -10.87 -2.59
C GLY A 144 -7.24 -12.23 -3.28
N ASP A 145 -6.16 -12.81 -3.77
CA ASP A 145 -6.06 -14.15 -4.35
C ASP A 145 -7.10 -14.45 -5.46
N GLY A 146 -7.47 -13.44 -6.23
CA GLY A 146 -8.49 -13.59 -7.27
C GLY A 146 -9.89 -13.84 -6.75
N LYS A 147 -10.17 -13.52 -5.48
CA LYS A 147 -11.46 -13.71 -4.81
C LYS A 147 -12.13 -12.38 -4.50
N PHE A 148 -13.44 -12.41 -4.41
CA PHE A 148 -14.25 -11.25 -4.03
C PHE A 148 -15.45 -11.69 -3.18
N ILE A 149 -15.90 -10.80 -2.30
CA ILE A 149 -17.09 -10.95 -1.49
C ILE A 149 -18.23 -10.13 -2.09
N HIS A 150 -19.43 -10.68 -2.12
CA HIS A 150 -20.60 -10.02 -2.69
C HIS A 150 -21.91 -10.57 -2.13
N SER A 151 -23.00 -9.84 -2.34
CA SER A 151 -24.37 -10.33 -2.15
C SER A 151 -24.96 -10.67 -3.52
N PRO A 152 -25.15 -11.98 -3.86
CA PRO A 152 -25.32 -12.40 -5.25
C PRO A 152 -26.74 -12.15 -5.82
N ARG A 153 -27.78 -12.77 -5.27
CA ARG A 153 -29.16 -12.68 -5.77
C ARG A 153 -30.18 -13.23 -4.76
N SER A 154 -31.44 -13.01 -5.02
CA SER A 154 -32.56 -13.52 -4.20
C SER A 154 -32.44 -15.03 -3.95
N GLY A 155 -32.64 -15.43 -2.70
CA GLY A 155 -32.53 -16.81 -2.25
C GLY A 155 -31.11 -17.25 -1.87
N GLU A 156 -30.13 -16.36 -2.01
CA GLU A 156 -28.74 -16.62 -1.65
C GLU A 156 -28.27 -15.64 -0.56
N GLU A 157 -27.04 -15.84 -0.08
CA GLU A 157 -26.43 -15.10 1.01
C GLU A 157 -25.12 -14.48 0.57
N VAL A 158 -24.63 -13.50 1.32
CA VAL A 158 -23.28 -12.92 1.16
C VAL A 158 -22.26 -14.05 1.25
N ARG A 159 -21.40 -14.11 0.24
CA ARG A 159 -20.37 -15.14 0.15
C ARG A 159 -19.13 -14.67 -0.60
N VAL A 160 -18.07 -15.45 -0.48
CA VAL A 160 -16.84 -15.28 -1.25
C VAL A 160 -16.89 -16.19 -2.48
N GLU A 161 -16.53 -15.65 -3.65
CA GLU A 161 -16.39 -16.40 -4.89
C GLU A 161 -15.08 -16.03 -5.62
N SER A 162 -14.64 -16.94 -6.50
CA SER A 162 -13.45 -16.72 -7.31
C SER A 162 -13.79 -16.02 -8.62
N MET A 163 -13.03 -14.98 -8.95
CA MET A 163 -13.11 -14.28 -10.24
C MET A 163 -12.66 -15.16 -11.42
N SER A 164 -12.00 -16.30 -11.16
CA SER A 164 -11.56 -17.27 -12.18
C SER A 164 -12.67 -18.22 -12.61
N LEU A 165 -13.76 -18.34 -11.83
CA LEU A 165 -14.92 -19.11 -12.25
C LEU A 165 -15.43 -18.58 -13.58
N SER A 166 -15.70 -19.49 -14.52
CA SER A 166 -16.09 -19.15 -15.89
C SER A 166 -17.28 -18.19 -15.98
N TYR A 167 -18.20 -18.27 -15.02
CA TYR A 167 -19.32 -17.35 -14.91
C TYR A 167 -18.86 -15.91 -14.69
N TRP A 168 -17.97 -15.66 -13.72
CA TRP A 168 -17.46 -14.35 -13.35
C TRP A 168 -16.40 -13.84 -14.33
N ALA A 169 -15.51 -14.72 -14.79
CA ALA A 169 -14.47 -14.35 -15.74
C ALA A 169 -15.03 -13.76 -17.04
N ARG A 170 -16.14 -14.34 -17.58
CA ARG A 170 -16.80 -13.83 -18.79
C ARG A 170 -17.64 -12.57 -18.56
N ARG A 171 -17.94 -12.23 -17.33
CA ARG A 171 -18.80 -11.10 -16.96
C ARG A 171 -18.04 -9.94 -16.31
N PHE A 172 -16.76 -10.10 -16.08
CA PHE A 172 -15.94 -9.03 -15.52
C PHE A 172 -16.01 -7.79 -16.41
N ASP A 173 -16.41 -6.66 -15.80
CA ASP A 173 -16.73 -5.41 -16.50
C ASP A 173 -15.85 -4.23 -16.04
N GLY A 174 -14.91 -4.50 -15.16
CA GLY A 174 -13.90 -3.55 -14.71
C GLY A 174 -13.68 -3.56 -13.22
N ALA A 175 -12.63 -2.87 -12.81
CA ALA A 175 -12.26 -2.65 -11.43
C ALA A 175 -12.16 -1.15 -11.10
N ARG A 176 -12.43 -0.80 -9.86
CA ARG A 176 -12.42 0.58 -9.37
C ARG A 176 -11.80 0.67 -7.98
N ARG A 177 -11.13 1.76 -7.71
CA ARG A 177 -10.62 2.10 -6.38
C ARG A 177 -11.38 3.28 -5.82
N VAL A 178 -11.82 3.14 -4.58
CA VAL A 178 -12.35 4.26 -3.81
C VAL A 178 -11.16 5.05 -3.28
N VAL A 179 -11.02 6.30 -3.73
CA VAL A 179 -10.04 7.24 -3.18
C VAL A 179 -10.75 8.14 -2.19
N SER A 180 -10.15 8.34 -1.02
CA SER A 180 -10.63 9.35 -0.07
C SER A 180 -10.13 10.73 -0.52
N ASP A 181 -10.93 11.77 -0.28
CA ASP A 181 -10.57 13.17 -0.61
C ASP A 181 -9.26 13.64 0.06
N SER A 182 -8.73 12.88 1.02
CA SER A 182 -7.44 13.12 1.66
C SER A 182 -6.22 12.74 0.80
N GLU A 183 -6.41 12.07 -0.32
CA GLU A 183 -5.32 11.64 -1.24
C GLU A 183 -5.26 12.44 -2.55
N THR A 184 -6.08 13.47 -2.69
CA THR A 184 -5.97 14.39 -3.83
C THR A 184 -4.91 15.46 -3.49
N PRO A 185 -3.80 15.55 -4.25
CA PRO A 185 -2.71 16.50 -4.02
C PRO A 185 -3.14 17.93 -4.27
#